data_7dc0f19023f0921054e11a12a7a53d42
#
_entry.id   7dc0f19023f0921054e11a12a7a53d42
#
_cell.length_a   1.000
_cell.length_b   1.000
_cell.length_c   1.000
_cell.angle_alpha   90.00
_cell.angle_beta   90.00
_cell.angle_gamma   90.00
#
_symmetry.space_group_name_H-M   'P 1'
#
loop_
_entity.id
_entity.type
_entity.pdbx_description
1 polymer ?
#
loop_
_entity_poly.entity_id
_entity_poly.type
_entity_poly.pdbx_seq_one_letter_code
_entity_poly.pdbx_strand_id
1 'polypeptide(L)'
;MFGLWDSYPVAPGYALVIPRRHVSSLFEATSEEQAELLEVLTAVRSKVLEAHSDIAGFNIGVNDGRAAGQTVNHLHIQLIPRYAGDHPDPTGGVRHVIPGKANYLRA
;
A
#
# COMPACT_ATOMS: atom_id res chain seq x y z
N MET A 1 12.92 -9.86 2.74
CA MET A 1 11.95 -8.80 2.37
C MET A 1 12.54 -7.45 2.75
N PHE A 2 12.24 -6.43 2.02
CA PHE A 2 12.79 -5.10 2.28
C PHE A 2 11.77 -4.02 1.91
N GLY A 3 11.95 -2.82 2.50
CA GLY A 3 11.14 -1.65 2.18
C GLY A 3 11.96 -0.63 1.40
N LEU A 4 11.29 0.14 0.54
CA LEU A 4 11.92 1.24 -0.18
C LEU A 4 10.89 2.34 -0.49
N TRP A 5 11.43 3.55 -0.73
CA TRP A 5 10.60 4.67 -1.17
C TRP A 5 10.27 4.50 -2.65
N ASP A 6 9.03 4.83 -3.03
CA ASP A 6 8.66 4.79 -4.44
C ASP A 6 9.32 5.94 -5.21
N SER A 7 9.76 5.66 -6.45
CA SER A 7 10.32 6.65 -7.35
C SER A 7 9.28 7.65 -7.85
N TYR A 8 8.01 7.24 -7.90
CA TYR A 8 6.88 8.07 -8.35
C TYR A 8 5.83 8.14 -7.25
N PRO A 9 6.14 8.82 -6.12
CA PRO A 9 5.23 8.80 -4.98
C PRO A 9 3.93 9.54 -5.26
N VAL A 10 2.80 8.90 -4.93
CA VAL A 10 1.47 9.53 -5.00
C VAL A 10 1.22 10.43 -3.80
N ALA A 11 2.03 10.29 -2.75
CA ALA A 11 1.96 11.11 -1.54
C ALA A 11 3.33 11.13 -0.86
N PRO A 12 3.68 12.18 -0.11
CA PRO A 12 4.92 12.18 0.66
C PRO A 12 4.98 10.98 1.61
N GLY A 13 6.11 10.26 1.60
CA GLY A 13 6.29 9.08 2.43
C GLY A 13 5.72 7.78 1.87
N TYR A 14 5.25 7.77 0.63
CA TYR A 14 4.79 6.57 -0.07
C TYR A 14 5.92 5.54 -0.13
N ALA A 15 5.66 4.35 0.35
CA ALA A 15 6.67 3.30 0.45
C ALA A 15 6.15 1.96 -0.06
N LEU A 16 7.09 1.10 -0.41
CA LEU A 16 6.83 -0.26 -0.88
C LEU A 16 7.51 -1.28 0.01
N VAL A 17 6.88 -2.42 0.22
CA VAL A 17 7.48 -3.60 0.86
C VAL A 17 7.53 -4.70 -0.18
N ILE A 18 8.73 -5.25 -0.42
CA ILE A 18 9.01 -6.14 -1.54
C ILE A 18 9.75 -7.38 -1.04
N PRO A 19 9.29 -8.61 -1.35
CA PRO A 19 10.07 -9.81 -1.05
C PRO A 19 11.30 -9.90 -1.95
N ARG A 20 12.39 -10.48 -1.43
CA ARG A 20 13.61 -10.68 -2.23
C ARG A 20 13.42 -11.77 -3.28
N ARG A 21 12.69 -12.83 -2.92
CA ARG A 21 12.39 -13.91 -3.86
C ARG A 21 11.39 -13.42 -4.91
N HIS A 22 11.58 -13.81 -6.14
CA HIS A 22 10.70 -13.42 -7.24
C HIS A 22 9.39 -14.20 -7.19
N VAL A 23 8.35 -13.55 -6.68
CA VAL A 23 6.97 -14.02 -6.72
C VAL A 23 6.10 -12.88 -7.22
N SER A 24 5.04 -13.19 -7.98
CA SER A 24 4.16 -12.16 -8.52
C SER A 24 2.97 -11.88 -7.62
N SER A 25 2.55 -12.82 -6.79
CA SER A 25 1.33 -12.73 -5.98
C SER A 25 1.62 -12.95 -4.50
N LEU A 26 0.88 -12.24 -3.64
CA LEU A 26 0.88 -12.46 -2.20
C LEU A 26 0.55 -13.93 -1.86
N PHE A 27 -0.30 -14.56 -2.66
CA PHE A 27 -0.75 -15.93 -2.43
C PHE A 27 0.28 -16.99 -2.84
N GLU A 28 1.29 -16.59 -3.62
CA GLU A 28 2.43 -17.42 -3.96
C GLU A 28 3.57 -17.31 -2.95
N ALA A 29 3.51 -16.32 -2.06
CA ALA A 29 4.50 -16.15 -1.00
C ALA A 29 4.35 -17.29 0.03
N THR A 30 5.47 -17.70 0.62
CA THR A 30 5.46 -18.70 1.70
C THR A 30 4.82 -18.10 2.96
N SER A 31 4.43 -18.98 3.90
CA SER A 31 3.90 -18.53 5.20
C SER A 31 4.90 -17.66 5.95
N GLU A 32 6.18 -18.00 5.87
CA GLU A 32 7.26 -17.22 6.48
C GLU A 32 7.39 -15.84 5.83
N GLU A 33 7.28 -15.78 4.50
CA GLU A 33 7.31 -14.51 3.77
C GLU A 33 6.10 -13.64 4.11
N GLN A 34 4.92 -14.23 4.23
CA GLN A 34 3.70 -13.52 4.61
C GLN A 34 3.80 -12.95 6.03
N ALA A 35 4.38 -13.70 6.97
CA ALA A 35 4.61 -13.24 8.33
C ALA A 35 5.66 -12.12 8.37
N GLU A 36 6.75 -12.26 7.62
CA GLU A 36 7.81 -11.25 7.52
C GLU A 36 7.27 -9.94 6.93
N LEU A 37 6.30 -10.04 6.02
CA LEU A 37 5.66 -8.88 5.40
C LEU A 37 5.10 -7.93 6.47
N LEU A 38 4.38 -8.46 7.46
CA LEU A 38 3.81 -7.64 8.53
C LEU A 38 4.89 -7.01 9.41
N GLU A 39 5.98 -7.73 9.67
CA GLU A 39 7.10 -7.21 10.45
C GLU A 39 7.78 -6.05 9.72
N VAL A 40 8.07 -6.22 8.43
CA VAL A 40 8.71 -5.18 7.61
C VAL A 40 7.78 -3.99 7.41
N LEU A 41 6.50 -4.26 7.16
CA LEU A 41 5.49 -3.21 6.99
C LEU A 41 5.39 -2.34 8.26
N THR A 42 5.41 -2.96 9.42
CA THR A 42 5.39 -2.26 10.71
C THR A 42 6.63 -1.37 10.87
N ALA A 43 7.80 -1.89 10.52
CA ALA A 43 9.05 -1.14 10.62
C ALA A 43 9.06 0.05 9.63
N VAL A 44 8.61 -0.17 8.41
CA VAL A 44 8.51 0.89 7.38
C VAL A 44 7.53 1.97 7.81
N ARG A 45 6.37 1.58 8.35
CA ARG A 45 5.38 2.52 8.86
C ARG A 45 5.98 3.43 9.95
N SER A 46 6.73 2.86 10.87
CA SER A 46 7.38 3.62 11.94
C SER A 46 8.33 4.67 11.38
N LYS A 47 9.13 4.29 10.37
CA LYS A 47 10.06 5.23 9.73
C LYS A 47 9.34 6.33 8.97
N VAL A 48 8.25 6.00 8.29
CA VAL A 48 7.42 6.98 7.58
C VAL A 48 6.84 7.99 8.56
N LEU A 49 6.32 7.54 9.69
CA LEU A 49 5.76 8.40 10.72
C LEU A 49 6.81 9.31 11.36
N GLU A 50 8.05 8.84 11.51
CA GLU A 50 9.15 9.67 12.00
C GLU A 50 9.51 10.80 11.03
N ALA A 51 9.46 10.50 9.72
CA ALA A 51 9.86 11.44 8.68
C ALA A 51 8.76 12.44 8.30
N HIS A 52 7.50 12.12 8.55
CA HIS A 52 6.34 12.91 8.13
C HIS A 52 5.32 13.00 9.26
N SER A 53 5.33 14.14 9.98
CA SER A 53 4.51 14.31 11.19
C SER A 53 3.01 14.52 10.93
N ASP A 54 2.63 14.90 9.71
CA ASP A 54 1.25 15.29 9.40
C ASP A 54 0.38 14.12 8.90
N ILE A 55 0.92 12.90 8.93
CA ILE A 55 0.18 11.73 8.48
C ILE A 55 -1.02 11.48 9.38
N ALA A 56 -2.21 11.40 8.78
CA ALA A 56 -3.47 11.18 9.49
C ALA A 56 -3.99 9.74 9.36
N GLY A 57 -3.44 8.97 8.43
CA GLY A 57 -3.85 7.58 8.22
C GLY A 57 -3.04 6.93 7.11
N PHE A 58 -3.38 5.69 6.78
CA PHE A 58 -2.73 4.94 5.71
C PHE A 58 -3.73 4.12 4.93
N ASN A 59 -3.49 4.00 3.63
CA ASN A 59 -4.02 2.89 2.85
C ASN A 59 -2.89 1.90 2.59
N ILE A 60 -3.19 0.63 2.73
CA ILE A 60 -2.24 -0.46 2.51
C ILE A 60 -2.85 -1.38 1.48
N GLY A 61 -2.12 -1.69 0.42
CA GLY A 61 -2.70 -2.48 -0.64
C GLY A 61 -1.70 -3.24 -1.48
N VAL A 62 -2.24 -4.20 -2.22
CA VAL A 62 -1.51 -5.02 -3.18
C VAL A 62 -2.35 -5.05 -4.46
N ASN A 63 -1.69 -4.82 -5.59
CA ASN A 63 -2.32 -5.06 -6.88
C ASN A 63 -1.98 -6.49 -7.28
N ASP A 64 -2.97 -7.37 -7.27
CA ASP A 64 -2.79 -8.78 -7.56
C ASP A 64 -3.45 -9.10 -8.90
N GLY A 65 -2.62 -9.24 -9.93
CA GLY A 65 -3.06 -9.51 -11.27
C GLY A 65 -3.24 -8.25 -12.13
N ARG A 66 -3.23 -8.49 -13.42
CA ARG A 66 -3.25 -7.42 -14.42
C ARG A 66 -4.53 -6.58 -14.38
N ALA A 67 -5.67 -7.22 -14.18
CA ALA A 67 -6.95 -6.51 -14.08
C ALA A 67 -7.04 -5.62 -12.84
N ALA A 68 -6.22 -5.89 -11.83
CA ALA A 68 -6.13 -5.08 -10.62
C ALA A 68 -5.06 -3.98 -10.73
N GLY A 69 -4.43 -3.84 -11.90
CA GLY A 69 -3.44 -2.80 -12.16
C GLY A 69 -1.99 -3.20 -11.92
N GLN A 70 -1.71 -4.48 -11.71
CA GLN A 70 -0.33 -4.94 -11.54
C GLN A 70 0.43 -4.83 -12.87
N THR A 71 1.42 -3.95 -12.91
CA THR A 71 2.25 -3.71 -14.12
C THR A 71 3.63 -4.32 -14.01
N VAL A 72 4.12 -4.55 -12.78
CA VAL A 72 5.39 -5.22 -12.52
C VAL A 72 5.09 -6.59 -11.92
N ASN A 73 5.60 -7.63 -12.55
CA ASN A 73 5.32 -9.01 -12.17
C ASN A 73 6.19 -9.49 -11.00
N HIS A 74 6.25 -8.66 -9.97
CA HIS A 74 6.95 -8.92 -8.71
C HIS A 74 6.11 -8.31 -7.59
N LEU A 75 5.74 -9.13 -6.62
CA LEU A 75 4.92 -8.71 -5.48
C LEU A 75 5.49 -7.46 -4.81
N HIS A 76 4.63 -6.49 -4.60
CA HIS A 76 4.97 -5.33 -3.77
C HIS A 76 3.72 -4.87 -3.02
N ILE A 77 3.91 -4.55 -1.75
CA ILE A 77 2.87 -4.02 -0.89
C ILE A 77 3.07 -2.52 -0.82
N GLN A 78 2.00 -1.77 -1.04
CA GLN A 78 2.01 -0.32 -1.04
C GLN A 78 1.58 0.17 0.34
N LEU A 79 2.38 1.05 0.92
CA LEU A 79 2.03 1.79 2.13
C LEU A 79 1.84 3.25 1.73
N ILE A 80 0.60 3.71 1.71
CA ILE A 80 0.23 5.04 1.23
C ILE A 80 -0.15 5.91 2.40
N PRO A 81 0.69 6.88 2.79
CA PRO A 81 0.33 7.84 3.82
C PRO A 81 -0.82 8.71 3.34
N ARG A 82 -1.78 8.95 4.25
CA ARG A 82 -2.91 9.81 3.95
C ARG A 82 -2.86 11.03 4.86
N TYR A 83 -3.20 12.16 4.28
CA TYR A 83 -3.15 13.47 4.95
C TYR A 83 -4.54 14.06 4.98
N ALA A 84 -4.85 14.85 6.01
CA ALA A 84 -6.13 15.52 6.10
C ALA A 84 -6.35 16.39 4.86
N GLY A 85 -7.50 16.21 4.20
CA GLY A 85 -7.88 16.99 3.03
C GLY A 85 -7.23 16.59 1.71
N ASP A 86 -6.46 15.49 1.67
CA ASP A 86 -5.81 15.02 0.44
C ASP A 86 -6.80 14.47 -0.60
N HIS A 87 -8.01 14.18 -0.19
CA HIS A 87 -9.11 13.74 -1.05
C HIS A 87 -10.40 14.40 -0.58
N PRO A 88 -11.28 14.86 -1.49
CA PRO A 88 -12.54 15.50 -1.10
C PRO A 88 -13.48 14.60 -0.30
N ASP A 89 -13.50 13.30 -0.62
CA ASP A 89 -14.31 12.31 0.08
C ASP A 89 -13.56 10.98 0.16
N PRO A 90 -12.82 10.73 1.26
CA PRO A 90 -12.04 9.50 1.39
C PRO A 90 -12.87 8.29 1.83
N THR A 91 -14.17 8.46 2.06
CA THR A 91 -15.04 7.38 2.52
C THR A 91 -14.93 6.16 1.61
N GLY A 92 -14.78 4.99 2.23
CA GLY A 92 -14.63 3.74 1.50
C GLY A 92 -13.18 3.38 1.16
N GLY A 93 -12.24 4.34 1.24
CA GLY A 93 -10.81 4.09 1.08
C GLY A 93 -10.46 3.28 -0.16
N VAL A 94 -10.05 2.03 0.04
CA VAL A 94 -9.65 1.09 -1.02
C VAL A 94 -10.74 0.89 -2.09
N ARG A 95 -11.99 1.11 -1.74
CA ARG A 95 -13.10 0.99 -2.71
C ARG A 95 -13.03 2.00 -3.85
N HIS A 96 -12.20 3.04 -3.74
CA HIS A 96 -11.98 4.02 -4.81
C HIS A 96 -11.35 3.41 -6.06
N VAL A 97 -10.87 2.16 -6.00
CA VAL A 97 -10.39 1.44 -7.19
C VAL A 97 -11.51 1.19 -8.20
N ILE A 98 -12.77 1.20 -7.75
CA ILE A 98 -13.95 1.10 -8.62
C ILE A 98 -14.58 2.48 -8.69
N PRO A 99 -14.56 3.16 -9.86
CA PRO A 99 -15.07 4.51 -9.98
C PRO A 99 -16.53 4.64 -9.55
N GLY A 100 -16.82 5.64 -8.74
CA GLY A 100 -18.17 5.97 -8.32
C GLY A 100 -18.78 5.03 -7.27
N LYS A 101 -18.02 4.07 -6.75
CA LYS A 101 -18.54 3.05 -5.82
C LYS A 101 -17.94 3.13 -4.41
N ALA A 102 -17.09 4.12 -4.16
CA ALA A 102 -16.36 4.18 -2.91
C ALA A 102 -17.22 4.49 -1.70
N ASN A 103 -18.01 5.56 -1.77
CA ASN A 103 -18.83 5.99 -0.63
C ASN A 103 -20.11 5.17 -0.52
N TYR A 104 -20.04 4.07 0.22
CA TYR A 104 -21.18 3.18 0.45
C TYR A 104 -22.24 3.79 1.38
N LEU A 105 -21.91 4.87 2.08
CA LEU A 105 -22.88 5.58 2.94
C LEU A 105 -23.85 6.44 2.14
N ARG A 106 -23.59 6.64 0.86
CA ARG A 106 -24.44 7.39 -0.07
C ARG A 106 -25.13 6.48 -1.08
N ALA A 107 -25.24 5.23 -0.77
CA ALA A 107 -25.86 4.26 -1.68
C ALA A 107 -27.32 4.58 -1.98
#